data_95a9e3d5039eec75afd9b620493dbcf5
#
_entry.id   95a9e3d5039eec75afd9b620493dbcf5
#
_cell.length_a   1.000
_cell.length_b   1.000
_cell.length_c   1.000
_cell.angle_alpha   90.00
_cell.angle_beta   90.00
_cell.angle_gamma   90.00
#
_symmetry.space_group_name_H-M   'P 1'
#
loop_
_entity.id
_entity.type
_entity.pdbx_description
1 polymer ?
#
loop_
_entity_poly.entity_id
_entity_poly.type
_entity_poly.pdbx_seq_one_letter_code
_entity_poly.pdbx_strand_id
1 'polypeptide(L)'
;MNESVIINNLTKEYKIFRSNKERLKDVFIPKHKSKRFSALQDITFSAYEGDIIGLVGINGSGKSTLSNIIGGSLQPTSGEIERHGDVNVIAINTGLNTQLNGIDNIEYKMLLLGFNKKQIKELTPEIIEFSELGEFIYQPVKKYSSGMKSKLGFAINVTVNPDILVIDEALSVGDQTFTKKSLDKMNQFKEAGKTIFFVSHNIGQVKDFCTKIAWIEGGKLKEFGSTDEVLPKYQSFLKEFNKKSANDKKAFKDELDATRFYIK
;
A
#
# COMPACT_ATOMS: atom_id res chain seq x y z
N MET A 1 -23.80 2.14 -8.29
CA MET A 1 -22.44 2.41 -7.78
C MET A 1 -21.50 2.05 -8.90
N ASN A 2 -20.60 2.96 -9.27
CA ASN A 2 -19.62 2.69 -10.32
C ASN A 2 -18.46 1.88 -9.73
N GLU A 3 -17.93 0.92 -10.50
CA GLU A 3 -16.73 0.20 -10.11
C GLU A 3 -15.52 1.14 -10.22
N SER A 4 -14.69 1.17 -9.18
CA SER A 4 -13.48 1.97 -9.10
C SER A 4 -12.25 1.12 -9.37
N VAL A 5 -12.19 -0.09 -8.77
CA VAL A 5 -11.14 -1.06 -9.01
C VAL A 5 -11.74 -2.45 -9.16
N ILE A 6 -11.40 -3.14 -10.25
CA ILE A 6 -11.82 -4.52 -10.51
C ILE A 6 -10.58 -5.41 -10.52
N ILE A 7 -10.57 -6.44 -9.72
CA ILE A 7 -9.48 -7.42 -9.63
C ILE A 7 -10.03 -8.80 -9.98
N ASN A 8 -9.48 -9.41 -11.05
CA ASN A 8 -9.93 -10.70 -11.57
C ASN A 8 -8.78 -11.71 -11.61
N ASN A 9 -8.88 -12.80 -10.81
CA ASN A 9 -7.95 -13.92 -10.76
C ASN A 9 -6.48 -13.49 -10.65
N LEU A 10 -6.23 -12.40 -9.90
CA LEU A 10 -4.94 -11.77 -9.81
C LEU A 10 -3.94 -12.65 -9.07
N THR A 11 -2.83 -12.95 -9.72
CA THR A 11 -1.74 -13.76 -9.18
C THR A 11 -0.42 -13.02 -9.32
N LYS A 12 0.42 -13.09 -8.28
CA LYS A 12 1.78 -12.55 -8.30
C LYS A 12 2.80 -13.57 -7.84
N GLU A 13 3.72 -13.91 -8.75
CA GLU A 13 4.82 -14.83 -8.51
C GLU A 13 6.15 -14.10 -8.53
N TYR A 14 7.06 -14.54 -7.68
CA TYR A 14 8.46 -14.11 -7.68
C TYR A 14 9.36 -15.32 -7.94
N LYS A 15 10.34 -15.16 -8.84
CA LYS A 15 11.41 -16.13 -9.01
C LYS A 15 12.42 -16.00 -7.88
N ILE A 16 12.80 -17.10 -7.28
CA ILE A 16 13.79 -17.14 -6.19
C ILE A 16 15.05 -17.80 -6.69
N PHE A 17 16.14 -17.06 -6.66
CA PHE A 17 17.46 -17.52 -7.06
C PHE A 17 18.37 -17.64 -5.84
N ARG A 18 19.02 -18.79 -5.67
CA ARG A 18 19.99 -19.03 -4.60
C ARG A 18 21.36 -18.43 -4.90
N SER A 19 21.64 -18.12 -6.17
CA SER A 19 22.92 -17.55 -6.61
C SER A 19 22.78 -16.73 -7.88
N ASN A 20 23.75 -15.83 -8.12
CA ASN A 20 23.83 -15.07 -9.37
C ASN A 20 24.00 -15.99 -10.60
N LYS A 21 24.65 -17.16 -10.43
CA LYS A 21 24.80 -18.17 -11.51
C LYS A 21 23.43 -18.75 -11.92
N GLU A 22 22.55 -19.01 -10.95
CA GLU A 22 21.19 -19.50 -11.20
C GLU A 22 20.35 -18.44 -11.92
N ARG A 23 20.47 -17.17 -11.52
CA ARG A 23 19.83 -16.05 -12.19
C ARG A 23 20.27 -15.88 -13.65
N LEU A 24 21.59 -16.05 -13.92
CA LEU A 24 22.11 -16.02 -15.29
C LEU A 24 21.59 -17.20 -16.13
N LYS A 25 21.54 -18.40 -15.55
CA LYS A 25 20.96 -19.57 -16.23
C LYS A 25 19.50 -19.34 -16.62
N ASP A 26 18.71 -18.71 -15.76
CA ASP A 26 17.29 -18.41 -16.03
C ASP A 26 17.11 -17.44 -17.21
N VAL A 27 18.10 -16.55 -17.45
CA VAL A 27 18.08 -15.61 -18.59
C VAL A 27 18.48 -16.30 -19.90
N PHE A 28 19.49 -17.18 -19.87
CA PHE A 28 20.09 -17.73 -21.10
C PHE A 28 19.59 -19.11 -21.48
N ILE A 29 18.99 -19.86 -20.56
CA ILE A 29 18.48 -21.20 -20.84
C ILE A 29 16.96 -21.16 -20.92
N PRO A 30 16.36 -21.31 -22.13
CA PRO A 30 14.92 -21.42 -22.27
C PRO A 30 14.38 -22.59 -21.43
N LYS A 31 13.30 -22.35 -20.70
CA LYS A 31 12.66 -23.35 -19.82
C LYS A 31 13.52 -23.80 -18.62
N HIS A 32 14.46 -22.98 -18.14
CA HIS A 32 15.14 -23.27 -16.87
C HIS A 32 14.11 -23.33 -15.73
N LYS A 33 14.06 -24.46 -15.04
CA LYS A 33 13.15 -24.63 -13.89
C LYS A 33 13.67 -23.83 -12.70
N SER A 34 13.00 -22.75 -12.37
CA SER A 34 13.34 -21.92 -11.22
C SER A 34 12.35 -22.13 -10.08
N LYS A 35 12.83 -22.02 -8.83
CA LYS A 35 11.97 -21.99 -7.67
C LYS A 35 11.16 -20.68 -7.69
N ARG A 36 9.84 -20.79 -7.49
CA ARG A 36 8.92 -19.65 -7.45
C ARG A 36 8.24 -19.55 -6.11
N PHE A 37 7.90 -18.34 -5.76
CA PHE A 37 7.09 -18.00 -4.60
C PHE A 37 5.86 -17.23 -5.08
N SER A 38 4.68 -17.76 -4.80
CA SER A 38 3.42 -17.09 -5.09
C SER A 38 3.06 -16.17 -3.94
N ALA A 39 3.25 -14.87 -4.13
CA ALA A 39 2.90 -13.87 -3.13
C ALA A 39 1.38 -13.64 -3.06
N LEU A 40 0.70 -13.72 -4.20
CA LEU A 40 -0.76 -13.67 -4.34
C LEU A 40 -1.23 -14.78 -5.29
N GLN A 41 -2.40 -15.36 -4.99
CA GLN A 41 -3.00 -16.46 -5.74
C GLN A 41 -4.49 -16.20 -5.93
N ASP A 42 -4.92 -16.02 -7.19
CA ASP A 42 -6.32 -15.95 -7.62
C ASP A 42 -7.18 -14.98 -6.79
N ILE A 43 -6.65 -13.78 -6.53
CA ILE A 43 -7.39 -12.73 -5.83
C ILE A 43 -8.45 -12.17 -6.76
N THR A 44 -9.70 -12.17 -6.32
CA THR A 44 -10.85 -11.63 -7.09
C THR A 44 -11.77 -10.86 -6.16
N PHE A 45 -11.95 -9.56 -6.38
CA PHE A 45 -12.98 -8.71 -5.78
C PHE A 45 -13.08 -7.39 -6.52
N SER A 46 -14.20 -6.67 -6.35
CA SER A 46 -14.41 -5.31 -6.87
C SER A 46 -14.57 -4.30 -5.75
N ALA A 47 -13.99 -3.12 -5.95
CA ALA A 47 -14.20 -1.93 -5.14
C ALA A 47 -15.05 -0.92 -5.92
N TYR A 48 -15.96 -0.25 -5.25
CA TYR A 48 -16.83 0.76 -5.82
C TYR A 48 -16.46 2.16 -5.33
N GLU A 49 -16.86 3.19 -6.06
CA GLU A 49 -16.67 4.58 -5.63
C GLU A 49 -17.20 4.79 -4.21
N GLY A 50 -16.38 5.40 -3.36
CA GLY A 50 -16.67 5.63 -1.94
C GLY A 50 -16.35 4.45 -1.01
N ASP A 51 -15.92 3.29 -1.52
CA ASP A 51 -15.48 2.19 -0.68
C ASP A 51 -14.16 2.52 0.03
N ILE A 52 -14.11 2.22 1.32
CA ILE A 52 -12.88 2.24 2.10
C ILE A 52 -12.57 0.81 2.52
N ILE A 53 -11.59 0.21 1.86
CA ILE A 53 -11.26 -1.22 1.99
C ILE A 53 -10.02 -1.41 2.84
N GLY A 54 -10.20 -1.97 4.04
CA GLY A 54 -9.11 -2.39 4.91
C GLY A 54 -8.45 -3.69 4.39
N LEU A 55 -7.16 -3.64 4.04
CA LEU A 55 -6.39 -4.84 3.72
C LEU A 55 -5.82 -5.42 5.02
N VAL A 56 -6.36 -6.52 5.49
CA VAL A 56 -5.94 -7.17 6.75
C VAL A 56 -5.32 -8.55 6.51
N GLY A 57 -4.50 -8.99 7.46
CA GLY A 57 -3.80 -10.29 7.41
C GLY A 57 -2.48 -10.22 8.19
N ILE A 58 -1.94 -11.36 8.59
CA ILE A 58 -0.65 -11.46 9.30
C ILE A 58 0.52 -11.04 8.40
N ASN A 59 1.70 -10.79 9.00
CA ASN A 59 2.90 -10.43 8.24
C ASN A 59 3.28 -11.55 7.26
N GLY A 60 3.54 -11.17 5.99
CA GLY A 60 3.83 -12.08 4.89
C GLY A 60 2.59 -12.62 4.17
N SER A 61 1.36 -12.20 4.53
CA SER A 61 0.14 -12.67 3.86
C SER A 61 -0.03 -12.18 2.41
N GLY A 62 0.66 -11.10 2.01
CA GLY A 62 0.57 -10.54 0.65
C GLY A 62 0.00 -9.13 0.57
N LYS A 63 -0.40 -8.49 1.68
CA LYS A 63 -1.01 -7.14 1.71
C LYS A 63 -0.22 -6.09 0.93
N SER A 64 1.08 -5.94 1.23
CA SER A 64 1.93 -4.95 0.55
C SER A 64 2.14 -5.28 -0.92
N THR A 65 2.12 -6.56 -1.32
CA THR A 65 2.14 -6.94 -2.73
C THR A 65 0.85 -6.51 -3.43
N LEU A 66 -0.30 -6.74 -2.79
CA LEU A 66 -1.60 -6.34 -3.32
C LEU A 66 -1.72 -4.82 -3.40
N SER A 67 -1.35 -4.08 -2.34
CA SER A 67 -1.37 -2.62 -2.32
C SER A 67 -0.48 -2.01 -3.41
N ASN A 68 0.72 -2.57 -3.65
CA ASN A 68 1.60 -2.13 -4.73
C ASN A 68 1.03 -2.42 -6.13
N ILE A 69 0.30 -3.52 -6.29
CA ILE A 69 -0.37 -3.81 -7.55
C ILE A 69 -1.55 -2.85 -7.75
N ILE A 70 -2.39 -2.62 -6.73
CA ILE A 70 -3.49 -1.66 -6.79
C ILE A 70 -2.94 -0.27 -7.11
N GLY A 71 -1.85 0.14 -6.47
CA GLY A 71 -1.17 1.41 -6.69
C GLY A 71 -0.41 1.52 -8.02
N GLY A 72 -0.38 0.48 -8.86
CA GLY A 72 0.27 0.51 -10.17
C GLY A 72 1.80 0.41 -10.17
N SER A 73 2.45 0.36 -8.99
CA SER A 73 3.91 0.25 -8.87
C SER A 73 4.44 -1.17 -9.16
N LEU A 74 3.55 -2.17 -9.17
CA LEU A 74 3.87 -3.57 -9.43
C LEU A 74 2.83 -4.16 -10.38
N GLN A 75 3.29 -4.92 -11.40
CA GLN A 75 2.40 -5.64 -12.31
C GLN A 75 2.10 -7.05 -11.79
N PRO A 76 0.87 -7.58 -11.97
CA PRO A 76 0.57 -8.98 -11.70
C PRO A 76 1.36 -9.91 -12.64
N THR A 77 1.50 -11.18 -12.28
CA THR A 77 2.08 -12.22 -13.14
C THR A 77 1.02 -12.81 -14.07
N SER A 78 -0.21 -12.91 -13.59
CA SER A 78 -1.40 -13.31 -14.35
C SER A 78 -2.65 -12.75 -13.68
N GLY A 79 -3.78 -12.80 -14.38
CA GLY A 79 -5.01 -12.12 -14.01
C GLY A 79 -4.98 -10.65 -14.39
N GLU A 80 -6.02 -9.93 -14.06
CA GLU A 80 -6.24 -8.57 -14.52
C GLU A 80 -6.60 -7.64 -13.36
N ILE A 81 -6.24 -6.38 -13.50
CA ILE A 81 -6.68 -5.29 -12.63
C ILE A 81 -7.05 -4.08 -13.48
N GLU A 82 -8.29 -3.63 -13.34
CA GLU A 82 -8.78 -2.40 -13.95
C GLU A 82 -8.92 -1.32 -12.88
N ARG A 83 -8.62 -0.07 -13.24
CA ARG A 83 -8.72 1.10 -12.35
C ARG A 83 -9.42 2.21 -13.10
N HIS A 84 -10.51 2.70 -12.52
CA HIS A 84 -11.30 3.78 -13.10
C HIS A 84 -11.02 5.07 -12.33
N GLY A 85 -10.03 5.83 -12.77
CA GLY A 85 -9.56 7.08 -12.17
C GLY A 85 -8.07 7.10 -11.85
N ASP A 86 -7.62 8.25 -11.33
CA ASP A 86 -6.24 8.48 -10.95
C ASP A 86 -5.90 7.78 -9.63
N VAL A 87 -4.79 7.05 -9.61
CA VAL A 87 -4.35 6.29 -8.43
C VAL A 87 -3.13 6.95 -7.81
N ASN A 88 -3.14 7.14 -6.50
CA ASN A 88 -1.95 7.56 -5.76
C ASN A 88 -1.67 6.67 -4.55
N VAL A 89 -0.39 6.46 -4.26
CA VAL A 89 0.08 5.64 -3.13
C VAL A 89 0.71 6.54 -2.07
N ILE A 90 0.13 6.53 -0.89
CA ILE A 90 0.65 7.20 0.30
C ILE A 90 1.37 6.15 1.14
N ALA A 91 2.69 6.07 1.01
CA ALA A 91 3.53 5.17 1.79
C ALA A 91 4.55 5.95 2.63
N ILE A 92 5.00 5.36 3.74
CA ILE A 92 5.97 5.98 4.67
C ILE A 92 7.28 6.32 3.94
N ASN A 93 7.75 5.48 3.03
CA ASN A 93 8.96 5.69 2.25
C ASN A 93 8.64 6.39 0.92
N THR A 94 8.54 7.68 0.97
CA THR A 94 7.93 8.54 -0.04
C THR A 94 8.72 8.73 -1.33
N GLY A 95 9.82 8.04 -1.54
CA GLY A 95 10.66 8.20 -2.74
C GLY A 95 11.16 9.63 -2.93
N LEU A 96 11.42 10.34 -1.83
CA LEU A 96 12.05 11.67 -1.87
C LEU A 96 13.52 11.55 -2.27
N ASN A 97 13.96 12.43 -3.14
CA ASN A 97 15.38 12.56 -3.46
C ASN A 97 16.09 13.31 -2.34
N THR A 98 16.96 12.64 -1.62
CA THR A 98 17.64 13.19 -0.44
C THR A 98 18.63 14.30 -0.76
N GLN A 99 19.08 14.43 -2.01
CA GLN A 99 20.01 15.49 -2.44
C GLN A 99 19.30 16.82 -2.76
N LEU A 100 18.01 16.76 -3.07
CA LEU A 100 17.18 17.93 -3.34
C LEU A 100 16.66 18.53 -2.03
N ASN A 101 16.32 19.83 -2.03
CA ASN A 101 15.56 20.45 -0.95
C ASN A 101 14.07 20.06 -1.01
N GLY A 102 13.26 20.55 -0.06
CA GLY A 102 11.84 20.20 -0.01
C GLY A 102 11.05 20.71 -1.21
N ILE A 103 11.30 21.94 -1.66
CA ILE A 103 10.61 22.54 -2.82
C ILE A 103 10.93 21.78 -4.10
N ASP A 104 12.20 21.50 -4.34
CA ASP A 104 12.62 20.74 -5.52
C ASP A 104 12.05 19.31 -5.48
N ASN A 105 11.88 18.72 -4.29
CA ASN A 105 11.20 17.43 -4.15
C ASN A 105 9.70 17.51 -4.46
N ILE A 106 9.03 18.61 -4.11
CA ILE A 106 7.62 18.82 -4.52
C ILE A 106 7.53 18.82 -6.05
N GLU A 107 8.34 19.65 -6.73
CA GLU A 107 8.36 19.71 -8.19
C GLU A 107 8.69 18.34 -8.79
N TYR A 108 9.76 17.72 -8.34
CA TYR A 108 10.20 16.40 -8.80
C TYR A 108 9.10 15.33 -8.69
N LYS A 109 8.46 15.23 -7.52
CA LYS A 109 7.42 14.23 -7.28
C LYS A 109 6.16 14.49 -8.10
N MET A 110 5.73 15.76 -8.19
CA MET A 110 4.54 16.11 -8.95
C MET A 110 4.75 15.93 -10.46
N LEU A 111 5.96 16.17 -10.98
CA LEU A 111 6.31 15.85 -12.37
C LEU A 111 6.21 14.34 -12.63
N LEU A 112 6.69 13.50 -11.68
CA LEU A 112 6.56 12.04 -11.78
C LEU A 112 5.10 11.57 -11.75
N LEU A 113 4.22 12.32 -11.09
CA LEU A 113 2.77 12.07 -11.05
C LEU A 113 2.04 12.63 -12.28
N GLY A 114 2.76 13.23 -13.24
CA GLY A 114 2.21 13.73 -14.49
C GLY A 114 1.69 15.18 -14.47
N PHE A 115 1.90 15.92 -13.39
CA PHE A 115 1.51 17.33 -13.30
C PHE A 115 2.40 18.22 -14.14
N ASN A 116 1.82 19.23 -14.80
CA ASN A 116 2.57 20.25 -15.50
C ASN A 116 3.07 21.35 -14.55
N LYS A 117 4.04 22.16 -15.01
CA LYS A 117 4.66 23.22 -14.20
C LYS A 117 3.67 24.27 -13.65
N LYS A 118 2.59 24.56 -14.37
CA LYS A 118 1.57 25.51 -13.93
C LYS A 118 0.80 24.94 -12.74
N GLN A 119 0.32 23.72 -12.85
CA GLN A 119 -0.36 23.00 -11.77
C GLN A 119 0.54 22.86 -10.53
N ILE A 120 1.81 22.51 -10.72
CA ILE A 120 2.78 22.39 -9.63
C ILE A 120 2.92 23.72 -8.89
N LYS A 121 3.09 24.83 -9.62
CA LYS A 121 3.19 26.17 -9.03
C LYS A 121 1.95 26.56 -8.22
N GLU A 122 0.77 26.18 -8.69
CA GLU A 122 -0.51 26.44 -8.03
C GLU A 122 -0.67 25.64 -6.73
N LEU A 123 -0.24 24.37 -6.72
CA LEU A 123 -0.41 23.46 -5.58
C LEU A 123 0.75 23.53 -4.55
N THR A 124 1.93 24.02 -4.95
CA THR A 124 3.10 24.09 -4.07
C THR A 124 2.84 24.83 -2.74
N PRO A 125 2.14 25.99 -2.70
CA PRO A 125 1.86 26.66 -1.43
C PRO A 125 1.07 25.81 -0.46
N GLU A 126 0.02 25.11 -0.92
CA GLU A 126 -0.79 24.20 -0.09
C GLU A 126 0.05 23.04 0.47
N ILE A 127 0.93 22.47 -0.35
CA ILE A 127 1.84 21.39 0.08
C ILE A 127 2.80 21.87 1.17
N ILE A 128 3.39 23.07 1.01
CA ILE A 128 4.29 23.66 2.00
C ILE A 128 3.57 23.86 3.33
N GLU A 129 2.39 24.47 3.29
CA GLU A 129 1.57 24.74 4.47
C GLU A 129 1.14 23.45 5.16
N PHE A 130 0.70 22.45 4.37
CA PHE A 130 0.29 21.16 4.92
C PHE A 130 1.45 20.42 5.59
N SER A 131 2.67 20.51 5.03
CA SER A 131 3.85 19.79 5.53
C SER A 131 4.35 20.30 6.88
N GLU A 132 4.03 21.55 7.26
CA GLU A 132 4.47 22.20 8.51
C GLU A 132 6.00 22.21 8.71
N LEU A 133 6.75 22.23 7.61
CA LEU A 133 8.22 22.20 7.67
C LEU A 133 8.85 23.58 7.88
N GLY A 134 8.10 24.68 7.68
CA GLY A 134 8.62 26.04 7.81
C GLY A 134 9.86 26.25 6.94
N GLU A 135 10.86 26.90 7.50
CA GLU A 135 12.14 27.21 6.81
C GLU A 135 12.95 25.95 6.42
N PHE A 136 12.66 24.80 7.03
CA PHE A 136 13.33 23.56 6.64
C PHE A 136 12.99 23.13 5.22
N ILE A 137 11.90 23.62 4.62
CA ILE A 137 11.52 23.31 3.25
C ILE A 137 12.62 23.64 2.23
N TYR A 138 13.46 24.65 2.54
CA TYR A 138 14.59 25.08 1.71
C TYR A 138 15.87 24.27 1.94
N GLN A 139 15.90 23.39 2.95
CA GLN A 139 17.07 22.57 3.26
C GLN A 139 17.04 21.24 2.50
N PRO A 140 18.22 20.67 2.15
CA PRO A 140 18.29 19.35 1.55
C PRO A 140 17.64 18.27 2.42
N VAL A 141 16.81 17.41 1.80
CA VAL A 141 16.04 16.36 2.50
C VAL A 141 16.92 15.36 3.26
N LYS A 142 18.20 15.23 2.91
CA LYS A 142 19.16 14.44 3.71
C LYS A 142 19.31 14.92 5.15
N LYS A 143 19.01 16.19 5.43
CA LYS A 143 19.06 16.79 6.78
C LYS A 143 17.74 16.60 7.55
N TYR A 144 16.68 16.10 6.90
CA TYR A 144 15.38 15.92 7.53
C TYR A 144 15.39 14.72 8.47
N SER A 145 14.66 14.84 9.58
CA SER A 145 14.28 13.70 10.40
C SER A 145 13.34 12.76 9.61
N SER A 146 13.14 11.54 10.10
CA SER A 146 12.16 10.61 9.51
C SER A 146 10.75 11.22 9.49
N GLY A 147 10.35 11.88 10.59
CA GLY A 147 9.06 12.57 10.68
C GLY A 147 8.91 13.69 9.65
N MET A 148 9.93 14.53 9.44
CA MET A 148 9.91 15.60 8.43
C MET A 148 9.79 15.04 7.00
N LYS A 149 10.52 13.96 6.69
CA LYS A 149 10.41 13.28 5.39
C LYS A 149 9.00 12.77 5.15
N SER A 150 8.42 12.16 6.17
CA SER A 150 7.07 11.62 6.08
C SER A 150 6.02 12.73 5.97
N LYS A 151 6.16 13.84 6.71
CA LYS A 151 5.29 15.01 6.58
C LYS A 151 5.29 15.56 5.16
N LEU A 152 6.47 15.76 4.56
CA LEU A 152 6.58 16.25 3.18
C LEU A 152 5.96 15.28 2.18
N GLY A 153 6.31 14.00 2.29
CA GLY A 153 5.78 12.99 1.37
C GLY A 153 4.28 12.82 1.47
N PHE A 154 3.73 12.84 2.68
CA PHE A 154 2.30 12.81 2.89
C PHE A 154 1.61 14.04 2.30
N ALA A 155 2.13 15.25 2.59
CA ALA A 155 1.60 16.51 2.06
C ALA A 155 1.51 16.50 0.53
N ILE A 156 2.57 16.09 -0.17
CA ILE A 156 2.56 15.98 -1.64
C ILE A 156 1.45 15.05 -2.10
N ASN A 157 1.35 13.86 -1.51
CA ASN A 157 0.42 12.83 -1.97
C ASN A 157 -1.06 13.18 -1.72
N VAL A 158 -1.38 13.89 -0.62
CA VAL A 158 -2.77 14.25 -0.31
C VAL A 158 -3.26 15.48 -1.07
N THR A 159 -2.36 16.37 -1.47
CA THR A 159 -2.72 17.58 -2.25
C THR A 159 -3.07 17.23 -3.70
N VAL A 160 -2.59 16.12 -4.22
CA VAL A 160 -2.88 15.63 -5.59
C VAL A 160 -4.36 15.28 -5.80
N ASN A 161 -5.11 15.01 -4.73
CA ASN A 161 -6.55 14.69 -4.74
C ASN A 161 -6.96 13.59 -5.74
N PRO A 162 -6.36 12.38 -5.68
CA PRO A 162 -6.65 11.29 -6.61
C PRO A 162 -8.05 10.70 -6.40
N ASP A 163 -8.52 9.85 -7.34
CA ASP A 163 -9.79 9.14 -7.24
C ASP A 163 -9.66 7.87 -6.38
N ILE A 164 -8.48 7.25 -6.44
CA ILE A 164 -8.14 6.02 -5.72
C ILE A 164 -6.88 6.27 -4.89
N LEU A 165 -6.99 6.08 -3.58
CA LEU A 165 -5.85 6.16 -2.67
C LEU A 165 -5.47 4.78 -2.15
N VAL A 166 -4.15 4.52 -2.12
CA VAL A 166 -3.60 3.37 -1.42
C VAL A 166 -2.75 3.90 -0.26
N ILE A 167 -3.15 3.59 0.97
CA ILE A 167 -2.50 4.08 2.18
C ILE A 167 -1.83 2.89 2.88
N ASP A 168 -0.50 2.88 2.92
CA ASP A 168 0.29 1.81 3.55
C ASP A 168 0.98 2.35 4.81
N GLU A 169 0.40 2.06 5.99
CA GLU A 169 0.88 2.43 7.34
C GLU A 169 1.16 3.94 7.57
N ALA A 170 0.79 4.81 6.63
CA ALA A 170 1.20 6.21 6.61
C ALA A 170 0.49 7.12 7.65
N LEU A 171 -0.58 6.66 8.31
CA LEU A 171 -1.34 7.50 9.24
C LEU A 171 -0.74 7.61 10.66
N SER A 172 0.31 6.87 10.96
CA SER A 172 0.99 6.91 12.28
C SER A 172 2.26 7.75 12.25
N VAL A 173 2.37 8.68 11.31
CA VAL A 173 3.61 9.43 11.03
C VAL A 173 3.54 10.86 11.58
N GLY A 174 4.65 11.29 12.19
CA GLY A 174 4.78 12.63 12.74
C GLY A 174 4.40 12.72 14.21
N ASP A 175 4.11 13.92 14.67
CA ASP A 175 3.56 14.19 16.00
C ASP A 175 2.04 14.03 16.04
N GLN A 176 1.44 14.14 17.23
CA GLN A 176 -0.01 13.98 17.41
C GLN A 176 -0.82 15.00 16.59
N THR A 177 -0.32 16.21 16.43
CA THR A 177 -1.00 17.28 15.68
C THR A 177 -1.07 16.94 14.20
N PHE A 178 0.05 16.51 13.62
CA PHE A 178 0.11 16.09 12.21
C PHE A 178 -0.72 14.82 11.95
N THR A 179 -0.71 13.87 12.88
CA THR A 179 -1.56 12.67 12.81
C THR A 179 -3.04 13.04 12.73
N LYS A 180 -3.49 13.98 13.58
CA LYS A 180 -4.87 14.47 13.54
C LYS A 180 -5.20 15.13 12.21
N LYS A 181 -4.36 16.05 11.73
CA LYS A 181 -4.52 16.72 10.44
C LYS A 181 -4.57 15.74 9.27
N SER A 182 -3.76 14.68 9.33
CA SER A 182 -3.76 13.60 8.33
C SER A 182 -5.08 12.83 8.34
N LEU A 183 -5.61 12.50 9.52
CA LEU A 183 -6.91 11.83 9.66
C LEU A 183 -8.05 12.72 9.17
N ASP A 184 -8.02 14.02 9.48
CA ASP A 184 -9.01 14.97 9.00
C ASP A 184 -9.01 15.04 7.45
N LYS A 185 -7.84 15.05 6.83
CA LYS A 185 -7.72 14.99 5.36
C LYS A 185 -8.25 13.68 4.78
N MET A 186 -8.01 12.54 5.46
CA MET A 186 -8.56 11.24 5.05
C MET A 186 -10.09 11.22 5.15
N ASN A 187 -10.67 11.83 6.20
CA ASN A 187 -12.12 11.97 6.32
C ASN A 187 -12.70 12.84 5.20
N GLN A 188 -12.02 13.91 4.79
CA GLN A 188 -12.43 14.70 3.61
C GLN A 188 -12.47 13.85 2.33
N PHE A 189 -11.48 12.96 2.10
CA PHE A 189 -11.52 12.04 0.96
C PHE A 189 -12.68 11.05 1.05
N LYS A 190 -12.99 10.55 2.25
CA LYS A 190 -14.15 9.69 2.49
C LYS A 190 -15.47 10.42 2.16
N GLU A 191 -15.62 11.65 2.65
CA GLU A 191 -16.81 12.48 2.39
C GLU A 191 -16.94 12.86 0.91
N ALA A 192 -15.81 13.03 0.21
CA ALA A 192 -15.76 13.27 -1.23
C ALA A 192 -16.03 12.02 -2.08
N GLY A 193 -16.31 10.86 -1.46
CA GLY A 193 -16.61 9.61 -2.17
C GLY A 193 -15.43 8.98 -2.86
N LYS A 194 -14.19 9.28 -2.44
CA LYS A 194 -12.98 8.66 -2.99
C LYS A 194 -12.86 7.21 -2.55
N THR A 195 -12.27 6.37 -3.41
CA THR A 195 -12.00 4.97 -3.07
C THR A 195 -10.66 4.86 -2.34
N ILE A 196 -10.64 4.18 -1.18
CA ILE A 196 -9.43 4.10 -0.36
C ILE A 196 -9.11 2.64 -0.04
N PHE A 197 -7.88 2.22 -0.32
CA PHE A 197 -7.31 0.97 0.17
C PHE A 197 -6.39 1.28 1.35
N PHE A 198 -6.73 0.75 2.51
CA PHE A 198 -6.08 1.08 3.77
C PHE A 198 -5.38 -0.14 4.36
N VAL A 199 -4.05 -0.08 4.44
CA VAL A 199 -3.23 -1.09 5.12
C VAL A 199 -2.81 -0.55 6.48
N SER A 200 -3.27 -1.17 7.55
CA SER A 200 -2.86 -0.81 8.91
C SER A 200 -2.78 -2.05 9.80
N HIS A 201 -1.81 -2.04 10.72
CA HIS A 201 -1.72 -3.02 11.80
C HIS A 201 -2.59 -2.65 13.01
N ASN A 202 -3.11 -1.43 13.05
CA ASN A 202 -4.01 -0.97 14.10
C ASN A 202 -5.47 -1.32 13.78
N ILE A 203 -5.97 -2.37 14.40
CA ILE A 203 -7.34 -2.87 14.21
C ILE A 203 -8.41 -1.82 14.57
N GLY A 204 -8.13 -0.95 15.56
CA GLY A 204 -9.03 0.16 15.92
C GLY A 204 -9.20 1.13 14.75
N GLN A 205 -8.10 1.57 14.14
CA GLN A 205 -8.14 2.44 12.96
C GLN A 205 -8.89 1.77 11.79
N VAL A 206 -8.65 0.47 11.56
CA VAL A 206 -9.36 -0.28 10.51
C VAL A 206 -10.86 -0.29 10.78
N LYS A 207 -11.27 -0.55 12.03
CA LYS A 207 -12.68 -0.58 12.44
C LYS A 207 -13.38 0.78 12.24
N ASP A 208 -12.71 1.86 12.64
CA ASP A 208 -13.32 3.19 12.65
C ASP A 208 -13.35 3.83 11.24
N PHE A 209 -12.41 3.46 10.40
CA PHE A 209 -12.23 4.13 9.10
C PHE A 209 -12.77 3.32 7.92
N CYS A 210 -12.65 1.97 7.92
CA CYS A 210 -12.99 1.15 6.76
C CYS A 210 -14.46 0.77 6.70
N THR A 211 -15.03 0.74 5.49
CA THR A 211 -16.40 0.26 5.20
C THR A 211 -16.42 -1.23 4.85
N LYS A 212 -15.34 -1.73 4.24
CA LYS A 212 -15.15 -3.12 3.83
C LYS A 212 -13.79 -3.64 4.24
N ILE A 213 -13.65 -4.94 4.32
CA ILE A 213 -12.41 -5.63 4.64
C ILE A 213 -12.09 -6.67 3.56
N ALA A 214 -10.84 -6.67 3.10
CA ALA A 214 -10.25 -7.77 2.35
C ALA A 214 -9.23 -8.49 3.25
N TRP A 215 -9.59 -9.66 3.74
CA TRP A 215 -8.71 -10.49 4.56
C TRP A 215 -7.83 -11.38 3.69
N ILE A 216 -6.54 -11.12 3.69
CA ILE A 216 -5.54 -11.88 2.93
C ILE A 216 -4.81 -12.85 3.86
N GLU A 217 -4.83 -14.13 3.52
CA GLU A 217 -4.14 -15.19 4.26
C GLU A 217 -3.40 -16.11 3.29
N GLY A 218 -2.09 -16.30 3.49
CA GLY A 218 -1.28 -17.16 2.63
C GLY A 218 -1.30 -16.77 1.15
N GLY A 219 -1.45 -15.49 0.83
CA GLY A 219 -1.53 -14.98 -0.54
C GLY A 219 -2.91 -15.12 -1.19
N LYS A 220 -3.91 -15.63 -0.48
CA LYS A 220 -5.29 -15.78 -0.98
C LYS A 220 -6.24 -14.80 -0.30
N LEU A 221 -7.31 -14.43 -0.99
CA LEU A 221 -8.43 -13.72 -0.39
C LEU A 221 -9.25 -14.72 0.43
N LYS A 222 -9.13 -14.65 1.75
CA LYS A 222 -9.86 -15.55 2.65
C LYS A 222 -11.32 -15.14 2.79
N GLU A 223 -11.54 -13.83 2.93
CA GLU A 223 -12.88 -13.27 3.02
C GLU A 223 -12.87 -11.80 2.56
N PHE A 224 -13.96 -11.38 1.92
CA PHE A 224 -14.21 -10.00 1.51
C PHE A 224 -15.66 -9.66 1.81
N GLY A 225 -15.88 -8.54 2.49
CA GLY A 225 -17.23 -8.12 2.89
C GLY A 225 -17.22 -6.85 3.71
N SER A 226 -18.36 -6.54 4.34
CA SER A 226 -18.48 -5.37 5.22
C SER A 226 -17.54 -5.49 6.43
N THR A 227 -17.15 -4.34 6.98
CA THR A 227 -16.31 -4.30 8.18
C THR A 227 -16.97 -5.03 9.34
N ASP A 228 -18.28 -4.89 9.51
CA ASP A 228 -19.03 -5.52 10.61
C ASP A 228 -19.09 -7.05 10.49
N GLU A 229 -19.02 -7.61 9.28
CA GLU A 229 -19.03 -9.06 9.06
C GLU A 229 -17.64 -9.69 9.16
N VAL A 230 -16.65 -9.10 8.52
CA VAL A 230 -15.32 -9.72 8.36
C VAL A 230 -14.38 -9.41 9.52
N LEU A 231 -14.39 -8.18 10.03
CA LEU A 231 -13.45 -7.75 11.06
C LEU A 231 -13.55 -8.55 12.38
N PRO A 232 -14.75 -8.89 12.90
CA PRO A 232 -14.86 -9.73 14.10
C PRO A 232 -14.24 -11.11 13.93
N LYS A 233 -14.39 -11.72 12.75
CA LYS A 233 -13.78 -13.03 12.42
C LYS A 233 -12.25 -12.93 12.38
N TYR A 234 -11.74 -11.89 11.75
CA TYR A 234 -10.30 -11.62 11.74
C TYR A 234 -9.74 -11.35 13.14
N GLN A 235 -10.45 -10.59 13.99
CA GLN A 235 -10.06 -10.37 15.38
C GLN A 235 -10.03 -11.67 16.20
N SER A 236 -11.00 -12.55 16.00
CA SER A 236 -11.04 -13.87 16.65
C SER A 236 -9.85 -14.72 16.22
N PHE A 237 -9.56 -14.76 14.93
CA PHE A 237 -8.37 -15.41 14.40
C PHE A 237 -7.09 -14.85 15.03
N LEU A 238 -6.94 -13.51 15.12
CA LEU A 238 -5.77 -12.90 15.73
C LEU A 238 -5.62 -13.25 17.22
N LYS A 239 -6.73 -13.29 17.98
CA LYS A 239 -6.70 -13.70 19.39
C LYS A 239 -6.17 -15.13 19.53
N GLU A 240 -6.64 -16.05 18.70
CA GLU A 240 -6.17 -17.44 18.70
C GLU A 240 -4.71 -17.55 18.23
N PHE A 241 -4.37 -16.87 17.14
CA PHE A 241 -3.01 -16.83 16.61
C PHE A 241 -2.02 -16.28 17.64
N ASN A 242 -2.39 -15.22 18.37
CA ASN A 242 -1.50 -14.60 19.38
C ASN A 242 -1.28 -15.48 20.60
N LYS A 243 -2.23 -16.36 20.96
CA LYS A 243 -2.07 -17.34 22.04
C LYS A 243 -1.11 -18.49 21.69
N LYS A 244 -0.85 -18.74 20.39
CA LYS A 244 0.04 -19.80 19.94
C LYS A 244 1.49 -19.52 20.40
N SER A 245 2.24 -20.60 20.71
CA SER A 245 3.68 -20.51 20.97
C SER A 245 4.44 -20.02 19.73
N ALA A 246 5.68 -19.59 19.91
CA ALA A 246 6.52 -19.17 18.78
C ALA A 246 6.70 -20.29 17.73
N ASN A 247 6.82 -21.56 18.21
CA ASN A 247 6.94 -22.73 17.34
C ASN A 247 5.65 -23.00 16.55
N ASP A 248 4.49 -22.90 17.21
CA ASP A 248 3.20 -23.10 16.53
C ASP A 248 2.90 -21.98 15.53
N LYS A 249 3.27 -20.73 15.84
CA LYS A 249 3.17 -19.62 14.89
C LYS A 249 4.05 -19.83 13.67
N LYS A 250 5.26 -20.38 13.89
CA LYS A 250 6.17 -20.72 12.79
C LYS A 250 5.58 -21.86 11.95
N ALA A 251 5.15 -22.96 12.60
CA ALA A 251 4.52 -24.09 11.91
C ALA A 251 3.32 -23.67 11.05
N PHE A 252 2.45 -22.82 11.60
CA PHE A 252 1.31 -22.26 10.84
C PHE A 252 1.76 -21.47 9.61
N LYS A 253 2.80 -20.65 9.73
CA LYS A 253 3.34 -19.91 8.58
C LYS A 253 4.00 -20.83 7.55
N ASP A 254 4.74 -21.84 8.02
CA ASP A 254 5.40 -22.83 7.16
C ASP A 254 4.34 -23.65 6.38
N GLU A 255 3.20 -23.97 6.99
CA GLU A 255 2.07 -24.62 6.34
C GLU A 255 1.46 -23.75 5.23
N LEU A 256 1.20 -22.48 5.52
CA LEU A 256 0.73 -21.51 4.51
C LEU A 256 1.73 -21.34 3.38
N ASP A 257 3.02 -21.30 3.69
CA ASP A 257 4.07 -21.11 2.71
C ASP A 257 4.35 -22.38 1.89
N ALA A 258 4.07 -23.58 2.41
CA ALA A 258 4.24 -24.84 1.69
C ALA A 258 3.47 -24.87 0.36
N THR A 259 2.30 -24.24 0.31
CA THR A 259 1.46 -24.13 -0.90
C THR A 259 1.90 -22.99 -1.84
N ARG A 260 2.80 -22.12 -1.37
CA ARG A 260 3.26 -20.92 -2.12
C ARG A 260 4.59 -21.11 -2.82
N PHE A 261 5.41 -22.09 -2.39
CA PHE A 261 6.68 -22.40 -3.02
C PHE A 261 6.55 -23.60 -3.96
N TYR A 262 6.96 -23.46 -5.21
CA TYR A 262 6.91 -24.50 -6.21
C TYR A 262 8.03 -24.31 -7.28
N ILE A 263 8.25 -25.34 -8.10
CA ILE A 263 9.22 -25.34 -9.20
C ILE A 263 8.43 -25.36 -10.50
N LYS A 264 8.66 -24.38 -11.38
CA LYS A 264 7.99 -24.29 -12.68
C LYS A 264 9.01 -24.09 -13.80
#